data_8cb23abf94dc554df188128769127ffb
#
_entry.id   8cb23abf94dc554df188128769127ffb
#
_cell.length_a   1.000
_cell.length_b   1.000
_cell.length_c   1.000
_cell.angle_alpha   90.00
_cell.angle_beta   90.00
_cell.angle_gamma   90.00
#
_symmetry.space_group_name_H-M   'P 1'
#
loop_
_entity.id
_entity.type
_entity.pdbx_description
1 polymer ?
#
loop_
_entity_poly.entity_id
_entity_poly.type
_entity_poly.pdbx_seq_one_letter_code
_entity_poly.pdbx_strand_id
1 'polypeptide(L)'
;CRVEGGMDPVRIICDSNLRIPTESQIVKTASDIETIVACSQEALESERKQEKIRRLKEAGIQIIGTEGAHGVNLVELMKKLGGQNIDSILLEGGGTLNASALEDGIVNKVYAYIAGKLIGGMDARSPVEGMGIDRMADAITLQNVEIEKLGDDFCIVGYVK
;
A
#
# COMPACT_ATOMS: atom_id res chain seq x y z
N CYS A 1 -12.33 -9.63 -6.14
CA CYS A 1 -11.79 -9.94 -7.49
C CYS A 1 -12.89 -9.70 -8.53
N ARG A 2 -12.52 -9.23 -9.76
CA ARG A 2 -13.50 -8.97 -10.85
C ARG A 2 -13.47 -10.09 -11.92
N VAL A 3 -12.63 -11.09 -11.70
CA VAL A 3 -12.51 -12.23 -12.61
C VAL A 3 -13.45 -13.32 -12.14
N GLU A 4 -14.25 -13.87 -13.03
CA GLU A 4 -15.16 -14.98 -12.71
C GLU A 4 -14.36 -16.20 -12.20
N GLY A 5 -14.75 -16.75 -11.06
CA GLY A 5 -14.03 -17.85 -10.39
C GLY A 5 -12.72 -17.43 -9.68
N GLY A 6 -12.37 -16.15 -9.70
CA GLY A 6 -11.21 -15.63 -8.97
C GLY A 6 -11.47 -15.53 -7.46
N MET A 7 -10.43 -15.74 -6.66
CA MET A 7 -10.48 -15.48 -5.21
C MET A 7 -10.14 -14.03 -4.91
N ASP A 8 -10.81 -13.45 -3.92
CA ASP A 8 -10.43 -12.14 -3.41
C ASP A 8 -9.13 -12.26 -2.60
N PRO A 9 -8.14 -11.39 -2.85
CA PRO A 9 -6.95 -11.32 -2.00
C PRO A 9 -7.28 -10.72 -0.64
N VAL A 10 -6.44 -10.96 0.35
CA VAL A 10 -6.46 -10.21 1.62
C VAL A 10 -6.22 -8.74 1.33
N ARG A 11 -7.12 -7.89 1.80
CA ARG A 11 -7.00 -6.43 1.64
C ARG A 11 -6.21 -5.85 2.80
N ILE A 12 -5.14 -5.12 2.51
CA ILE A 12 -4.29 -4.48 3.52
C ILE A 12 -4.33 -2.97 3.32
N ILE A 13 -4.78 -2.24 4.33
CA ILE A 13 -4.89 -0.79 4.30
C ILE A 13 -3.91 -0.18 5.30
N CYS A 14 -2.98 0.65 4.82
CA CYS A 14 -2.13 1.47 5.67
C CYS A 14 -2.88 2.76 6.04
N ASP A 15 -3.33 2.85 7.29
CA ASP A 15 -4.02 4.01 7.85
C ASP A 15 -3.46 4.35 9.23
N SER A 16 -2.34 5.05 9.24
CA SER A 16 -1.57 5.38 10.45
C SER A 16 -2.43 5.87 11.61
N ASN A 17 -3.49 6.61 11.31
CA ASN A 17 -4.34 7.26 12.30
C ASN A 17 -5.75 6.66 12.44
N LEU A 18 -6.00 5.50 11.83
CA LEU A 18 -7.35 4.89 11.81
C LEU A 18 -8.43 5.89 11.36
N ARG A 19 -8.20 6.59 10.24
CA ARG A 19 -9.14 7.56 9.67
C ARG A 19 -10.25 6.90 8.87
N ILE A 20 -10.07 5.66 8.44
CA ILE A 20 -11.04 4.92 7.64
C ILE A 20 -12.45 5.07 8.19
N PRO A 21 -13.44 5.50 7.39
CA PRO A 21 -14.82 5.61 7.87
C PRO A 21 -15.42 4.22 8.14
N THR A 22 -16.10 4.05 9.27
CA THR A 22 -16.76 2.78 9.63
C THR A 22 -17.84 2.36 8.64
N GLU A 23 -18.40 3.34 7.90
CA GLU A 23 -19.44 3.13 6.88
C GLU A 23 -18.88 2.93 5.46
N SER A 24 -17.55 2.88 5.29
CA SER A 24 -16.95 2.66 3.98
C SER A 24 -17.25 1.25 3.45
N GLN A 25 -17.30 1.11 2.12
CA GLN A 25 -17.56 -0.20 1.48
C GLN A 25 -16.54 -1.26 1.91
N ILE A 26 -15.29 -0.89 2.11
CA ILE A 26 -14.25 -1.82 2.52
C ILE A 26 -14.49 -2.38 3.93
N VAL A 27 -15.08 -1.58 4.83
CA VAL A 27 -15.50 -2.02 6.17
C VAL A 27 -16.76 -2.89 6.07
N LYS A 28 -17.77 -2.48 5.29
CA LYS A 28 -19.02 -3.24 5.12
C LYS A 28 -18.83 -4.63 4.54
N THR A 29 -17.80 -4.84 3.76
CA THR A 29 -17.48 -6.12 3.12
C THR A 29 -16.36 -6.88 3.82
N ALA A 30 -15.95 -6.46 5.01
CA ALA A 30 -14.85 -7.11 5.73
C ALA A 30 -15.22 -8.48 6.29
N SER A 31 -16.51 -8.76 6.48
CA SER A 31 -17.01 -10.09 6.82
C SER A 31 -16.85 -11.12 5.69
N ASP A 32 -16.85 -10.66 4.43
CA ASP A 32 -16.83 -11.50 3.24
C ASP A 32 -15.42 -11.59 2.65
N ILE A 33 -14.64 -10.53 2.77
CA ILE A 33 -13.28 -10.44 2.23
C ILE A 33 -12.33 -10.04 3.35
N GLU A 34 -11.39 -10.93 3.67
CA GLU A 34 -10.41 -10.69 4.73
C GLU A 34 -9.74 -9.33 4.57
N THR A 35 -9.77 -8.54 5.64
CA THR A 35 -9.31 -7.15 5.62
C THR A 35 -8.46 -6.84 6.85
N ILE A 36 -7.28 -6.32 6.60
CA ILE A 36 -6.32 -5.87 7.61
C ILE A 36 -6.17 -4.35 7.50
N VAL A 37 -6.24 -3.66 8.63
CA VAL A 37 -5.89 -2.24 8.74
C VAL A 37 -4.64 -2.12 9.58
N ALA A 38 -3.56 -1.65 8.97
CA ALA A 38 -2.31 -1.34 9.65
C ALA A 38 -2.31 0.12 10.12
N CYS A 39 -1.99 0.35 11.38
CA CYS A 39 -1.94 1.69 11.98
C CYS A 39 -0.68 1.87 12.84
N SER A 40 -0.45 3.11 13.32
CA SER A 40 0.58 3.34 14.34
C SER A 40 0.17 2.71 15.67
N GLN A 41 1.15 2.28 16.46
CA GLN A 41 0.91 1.74 17.80
C GLN A 41 0.20 2.78 18.69
N GLU A 42 0.59 4.06 18.58
CA GLU A 42 -0.07 5.17 19.26
C GLU A 42 -1.57 5.26 18.93
N ALA A 43 -1.94 5.08 17.65
CA ALA A 43 -3.32 5.10 17.24
C ALA A 43 -4.11 3.92 17.80
N LEU A 44 -3.48 2.75 17.89
CA LEU A 44 -4.08 1.53 18.44
C LEU A 44 -4.32 1.65 19.95
N GLU A 45 -3.43 2.29 20.68
CA GLU A 45 -3.51 2.46 22.15
C GLU A 45 -4.33 3.69 22.57
N SER A 46 -4.69 4.57 21.63
CA SER A 46 -5.42 5.80 21.92
C SER A 46 -6.81 5.51 22.50
N GLU A 47 -7.06 5.96 23.73
CA GLU A 47 -8.36 5.84 24.39
C GLU A 47 -9.51 6.42 23.55
N ARG A 48 -9.25 7.53 22.85
CA ARG A 48 -10.24 8.20 21.99
C ARG A 48 -10.67 7.35 20.78
N LYS A 49 -9.87 6.36 20.40
CA LYS A 49 -10.12 5.51 19.23
C LYS A 49 -10.67 4.13 19.59
N GLN A 50 -10.74 3.77 20.87
CA GLN A 50 -11.17 2.44 21.30
C GLN A 50 -12.54 2.05 20.79
N GLU A 51 -13.51 2.98 20.81
CA GLU A 51 -14.85 2.71 20.29
C GLU A 51 -14.83 2.44 18.78
N LYS A 52 -14.02 3.19 18.00
CA LYS A 52 -13.85 2.96 16.57
C LYS A 52 -13.15 1.62 16.30
N ILE A 53 -12.11 1.33 17.05
CA ILE A 53 -11.38 0.06 16.98
C ILE A 53 -12.33 -1.12 17.24
N ARG A 54 -13.17 -1.01 18.25
CA ARG A 54 -14.19 -2.03 18.57
C ARG A 54 -15.12 -2.26 17.38
N ARG A 55 -15.69 -1.18 16.80
CA ARG A 55 -16.57 -1.27 15.62
C ARG A 55 -15.89 -1.88 14.40
N LEU A 56 -14.63 -1.54 14.13
CA LEU A 56 -13.87 -2.12 13.02
C LEU A 56 -13.64 -3.62 13.24
N LYS A 57 -13.31 -4.04 14.47
CA LYS A 57 -13.16 -5.46 14.81
C LYS A 57 -14.48 -6.23 14.71
N GLU A 58 -15.59 -5.63 15.16
CA GLU A 58 -16.93 -6.22 15.02
C GLU A 58 -17.36 -6.38 13.57
N ALA A 59 -16.90 -5.51 12.68
CA ALA A 59 -17.10 -5.64 11.23
C ALA A 59 -16.18 -6.71 10.57
N GLY A 60 -15.32 -7.40 11.33
CA GLY A 60 -14.43 -8.44 10.81
C GLY A 60 -13.05 -7.94 10.38
N ILE A 61 -12.68 -6.69 10.71
CA ILE A 61 -11.36 -6.15 10.38
C ILE A 61 -10.33 -6.56 11.42
N GLN A 62 -9.22 -7.13 10.98
CA GLN A 62 -8.03 -7.27 11.79
C GLN A 62 -7.26 -5.95 11.84
N ILE A 63 -6.84 -5.52 13.02
CA ILE A 63 -6.04 -4.31 13.18
C ILE A 63 -4.64 -4.68 13.63
N ILE A 64 -3.62 -4.19 12.91
CA ILE A 64 -2.20 -4.39 13.21
C ILE A 64 -1.59 -3.04 13.57
N GLY A 65 -1.11 -2.89 14.81
CA GLY A 65 -0.27 -1.77 15.21
C GLY A 65 1.18 -2.01 14.81
N THR A 66 1.86 -0.95 14.41
CA THR A 66 3.31 -0.95 14.16
C THR A 66 3.97 0.23 14.86
N GLU A 67 5.20 0.04 15.34
CA GLU A 67 5.98 1.10 15.95
C GLU A 67 6.71 1.92 14.89
N GLY A 68 6.49 3.23 14.87
CA GLY A 68 7.14 4.14 13.92
C GLY A 68 6.84 5.59 14.23
N ALA A 69 7.85 6.46 14.11
CA ALA A 69 7.74 7.89 14.42
C ALA A 69 6.80 8.67 13.48
N HIS A 70 6.55 8.15 12.28
CA HIS A 70 5.85 8.88 11.22
C HIS A 70 4.69 8.10 10.57
N GLY A 71 4.13 7.11 11.28
CA GLY A 71 2.99 6.35 10.79
C GLY A 71 3.18 4.84 10.85
N VAL A 72 2.70 4.11 9.85
CA VAL A 72 2.87 2.67 9.75
C VAL A 72 4.33 2.35 9.38
N ASN A 73 5.01 1.58 10.22
CA ASN A 73 6.31 1.02 9.89
C ASN A 73 6.13 -0.16 8.92
N LEU A 74 6.48 0.07 7.65
CA LEU A 74 6.23 -0.92 6.60
C LEU A 74 7.12 -2.16 6.75
N VAL A 75 8.36 -2.02 7.21
CA VAL A 75 9.26 -3.16 7.44
C VAL A 75 8.72 -4.08 8.53
N GLU A 76 8.23 -3.50 9.64
CA GLU A 76 7.59 -4.27 10.70
C GLU A 76 6.28 -4.91 10.22
N LEU A 77 5.49 -4.16 9.45
CA LEU A 77 4.26 -4.68 8.85
C LEU A 77 4.54 -5.91 7.99
N MET A 78 5.56 -5.84 7.08
CA MET A 78 5.94 -6.99 6.25
C MET A 78 6.28 -8.22 7.08
N LYS A 79 7.03 -8.06 8.19
CA LYS A 79 7.36 -9.16 9.11
C LYS A 79 6.11 -9.76 9.76
N LYS A 80 5.17 -8.92 10.21
CA LYS A 80 3.92 -9.38 10.82
C LYS A 80 3.02 -10.12 9.83
N LEU A 81 2.94 -9.64 8.59
CA LEU A 81 2.18 -10.27 7.52
C LEU A 81 2.80 -11.60 7.06
N GLY A 82 4.13 -11.67 6.93
CA GLY A 82 4.84 -12.92 6.65
C GLY A 82 4.61 -13.98 7.74
N GLY A 83 4.53 -13.56 9.02
CA GLY A 83 4.14 -14.44 10.13
C GLY A 83 2.69 -14.97 10.05
N GLN A 84 1.85 -14.39 9.20
CA GLN A 84 0.49 -14.84 8.90
C GLN A 84 0.38 -15.60 7.57
N ASN A 85 1.52 -16.06 7.02
CA ASN A 85 1.63 -16.78 5.76
C ASN A 85 1.20 -15.94 4.53
N ILE A 86 1.36 -14.63 4.58
CA ILE A 86 1.22 -13.77 3.40
C ILE A 86 2.59 -13.68 2.73
N ASP A 87 2.76 -14.41 1.63
CA ASP A 87 4.04 -14.58 0.94
C ASP A 87 4.38 -13.45 -0.03
N SER A 88 3.35 -12.76 -0.52
CA SER A 88 3.53 -11.67 -1.49
C SER A 88 2.48 -10.59 -1.31
N ILE A 89 2.84 -9.37 -1.64
CA ILE A 89 1.97 -8.20 -1.54
C ILE A 89 2.04 -7.42 -2.85
N LEU A 90 0.89 -7.12 -3.41
CA LEU A 90 0.76 -6.15 -4.48
C LEU A 90 0.46 -4.79 -3.85
N LEU A 91 1.44 -3.87 -3.97
CA LEU A 91 1.29 -2.50 -3.49
C LEU A 91 0.65 -1.63 -4.58
N GLU A 92 -0.59 -1.21 -4.35
CA GLU A 92 -1.36 -0.29 -5.21
C GLU A 92 -1.63 1.03 -4.46
N GLY A 93 -0.61 1.53 -3.78
CA GLY A 93 -0.72 2.73 -2.94
C GLY A 93 -0.64 4.03 -3.72
N GLY A 94 -0.86 5.14 -3.02
CA GLY A 94 -0.54 6.46 -3.55
C GLY A 94 0.97 6.75 -3.51
N GLY A 95 1.39 7.84 -4.16
CA GLY A 95 2.80 8.20 -4.30
C GLY A 95 3.59 8.24 -3.00
N THR A 96 2.99 8.72 -1.91
CA THR A 96 3.62 8.76 -0.58
C THR A 96 3.93 7.36 -0.03
N LEU A 97 2.97 6.41 -0.14
CA LEU A 97 3.17 5.05 0.34
C LEU A 97 4.19 4.31 -0.53
N ASN A 98 4.15 4.53 -1.85
CA ASN A 98 5.12 3.96 -2.79
C ASN A 98 6.53 4.48 -2.49
N ALA A 99 6.70 5.79 -2.22
CA ALA A 99 7.98 6.36 -1.83
C ALA A 99 8.53 5.70 -0.55
N SER A 100 7.71 5.63 0.51
CA SER A 100 8.12 5.00 1.76
C SER A 100 8.53 3.53 1.56
N ALA A 101 7.79 2.77 0.78
CA ALA A 101 8.12 1.37 0.51
C ALA A 101 9.45 1.19 -0.27
N LEU A 102 9.73 2.11 -1.19
CA LEU A 102 11.00 2.13 -1.94
C LEU A 102 12.17 2.56 -1.04
N GLU A 103 11.99 3.59 -0.22
CA GLU A 103 12.98 4.08 0.76
C GLU A 103 13.30 3.00 1.81
N ASP A 104 12.32 2.25 2.27
CA ASP A 104 12.47 1.13 3.20
C ASP A 104 13.10 -0.13 2.57
N GLY A 105 13.32 -0.13 1.23
CA GLY A 105 13.95 -1.24 0.52
C GLY A 105 13.13 -2.54 0.49
N ILE A 106 11.81 -2.45 0.68
CA ILE A 106 10.92 -3.64 0.70
C ILE A 106 10.28 -3.96 -0.65
N VAL A 107 10.49 -3.12 -1.66
CA VAL A 107 9.97 -3.35 -3.02
C VAL A 107 10.94 -4.22 -3.80
N ASN A 108 10.46 -5.35 -4.31
CA ASN A 108 11.26 -6.25 -5.12
C ASN A 108 11.07 -6.00 -6.63
N LYS A 109 9.84 -5.71 -7.06
CA LYS A 109 9.49 -5.59 -8.47
C LYS A 109 8.51 -4.45 -8.68
N VAL A 110 8.69 -3.72 -9.78
CA VAL A 110 7.85 -2.59 -10.18
C VAL A 110 7.14 -2.91 -11.49
N TYR A 111 5.87 -2.57 -11.56
CA TYR A 111 5.05 -2.52 -12.77
C TYR A 111 4.61 -1.08 -12.96
N ALA A 112 5.17 -0.36 -13.92
CA ALA A 112 4.82 1.03 -14.21
C ALA A 112 3.97 1.09 -15.49
N TYR A 113 2.68 1.38 -15.33
CA TYR A 113 1.75 1.58 -16.44
C TYR A 113 1.78 3.02 -16.90
N ILE A 114 1.98 3.21 -18.20
CA ILE A 114 2.09 4.53 -18.84
C ILE A 114 1.05 4.61 -19.96
N ALA A 115 0.06 5.47 -19.76
CA ALA A 115 -0.90 5.79 -20.80
C ALA A 115 -0.35 6.86 -21.77
N GLY A 116 -0.74 6.79 -23.02
CA GLY A 116 -0.38 7.77 -24.05
C GLY A 116 -1.09 9.13 -23.88
N LYS A 117 -1.09 9.68 -22.65
CA LYS A 117 -1.81 10.90 -22.27
C LYS A 117 -0.91 11.85 -21.50
N LEU A 118 -1.04 13.15 -21.75
CA LEU A 118 -0.38 14.22 -21.00
C LEU A 118 -1.42 14.96 -20.16
N ILE A 119 -1.28 14.94 -18.84
CA ILE A 119 -2.23 15.60 -17.94
C ILE A 119 -1.72 16.98 -17.53
N GLY A 120 -0.46 17.10 -17.15
CA GLY A 120 0.16 18.34 -16.68
C GLY A 120 -0.42 18.86 -15.35
N GLY A 121 0.07 20.05 -14.93
CA GLY A 121 -0.35 20.71 -13.70
C GLY A 121 0.66 20.55 -12.56
N MET A 122 0.83 21.62 -11.74
CA MET A 122 1.76 21.61 -10.59
C MET A 122 1.31 20.63 -9.50
N ASP A 123 0.00 20.42 -9.35
CA ASP A 123 -0.59 19.51 -8.35
C ASP A 123 -0.90 18.13 -8.92
N ALA A 124 -0.37 17.81 -10.12
CA ALA A 124 -0.54 16.50 -10.71
C ALA A 124 0.12 15.43 -9.84
N ARG A 125 -0.63 14.37 -9.52
CA ARG A 125 -0.12 13.28 -8.67
C ARG A 125 0.98 12.50 -9.37
N SER A 126 2.08 12.29 -8.66
CA SER A 126 3.16 11.42 -9.09
C SER A 126 2.93 9.98 -8.60
N PRO A 127 3.35 8.96 -9.35
CA PRO A 127 3.33 7.58 -8.87
C PRO A 127 4.27 7.33 -7.69
N VAL A 128 5.32 8.15 -7.56
CA VAL A 128 6.26 8.14 -6.42
C VAL A 128 6.46 9.59 -5.98
N GLU A 129 6.07 9.88 -4.75
CA GLU A 129 6.22 11.18 -4.09
C GLU A 129 7.40 11.13 -3.09
N GLY A 130 7.30 11.80 -1.95
CA GLY A 130 8.33 11.84 -0.90
C GLY A 130 9.30 13.00 -1.06
N MET A 131 10.44 12.92 -0.38
CA MET A 131 11.47 13.98 -0.42
C MET A 131 12.25 14.01 -1.74
N GLY A 132 12.18 12.90 -2.50
CA GLY A 132 12.95 12.73 -3.72
C GLY A 132 14.44 12.47 -3.47
N ILE A 133 15.25 12.71 -4.50
CA ILE A 133 16.71 12.53 -4.48
C ILE A 133 17.40 13.81 -4.93
N ASP A 134 18.55 14.14 -4.32
CA ASP A 134 19.32 15.34 -4.69
C ASP A 134 20.15 15.12 -5.96
N ARG A 135 20.62 13.90 -6.20
CA ARG A 135 21.50 13.56 -7.32
C ARG A 135 20.95 12.35 -8.08
N MET A 136 20.99 12.42 -9.40
CA MET A 136 20.57 11.30 -10.27
C MET A 136 21.33 9.98 -10.00
N ALA A 137 22.54 10.06 -9.45
CA ALA A 137 23.34 8.89 -9.07
C ALA A 137 22.72 8.12 -7.89
N ASP A 138 21.87 8.77 -7.10
CA ASP A 138 21.20 8.20 -5.92
C ASP A 138 19.81 7.61 -6.29
N ALA A 139 19.43 7.68 -7.57
CA ALA A 139 18.16 7.15 -8.05
C ALA A 139 18.08 5.63 -7.90
N ILE A 140 16.94 5.15 -7.46
CA ILE A 140 16.63 3.72 -7.42
C ILE A 140 16.58 3.22 -8.87
N THR A 141 17.43 2.25 -9.19
CA THR A 141 17.53 1.68 -10.53
C THR A 141 16.79 0.36 -10.63
N LEU A 142 16.19 0.12 -11.79
CA LEU A 142 15.57 -1.16 -12.12
C LEU A 142 16.53 -2.01 -12.97
N GLN A 143 16.53 -3.31 -12.70
CA GLN A 143 17.25 -4.32 -13.48
C GLN A 143 16.28 -5.21 -14.23
N ASN A 144 16.79 -5.90 -15.26
CA ASN A 144 16.01 -6.82 -16.10
C ASN A 144 14.70 -6.15 -16.59
N VAL A 145 14.86 -4.93 -17.11
CA VAL A 145 13.74 -4.12 -17.54
C VAL A 145 13.15 -4.68 -18.83
N GLU A 146 11.85 -4.93 -18.80
CA GLU A 146 11.03 -5.32 -19.95
C GLU A 146 9.99 -4.26 -20.22
N ILE A 147 9.62 -4.07 -21.49
CA ILE A 147 8.57 -3.13 -21.90
C ILE A 147 7.53 -3.91 -22.71
N GLU A 148 6.31 -3.89 -22.24
CA GLU A 148 5.18 -4.55 -22.88
C GLU A 148 4.18 -3.49 -23.38
N LYS A 149 3.68 -3.66 -24.60
CA LYS A 149 2.61 -2.85 -25.15
C LYS A 149 1.26 -3.50 -24.84
N LEU A 150 0.38 -2.76 -24.14
CA LEU A 150 -0.95 -3.20 -23.72
C LEU A 150 -2.02 -2.33 -24.38
N GLY A 151 -2.39 -2.67 -25.63
CA GLY A 151 -3.26 -1.82 -26.44
C GLY A 151 -2.60 -0.50 -26.77
N ASP A 152 -3.15 0.62 -26.27
CA ASP A 152 -2.61 1.98 -26.45
C ASP A 152 -1.66 2.40 -25.31
N ASP A 153 -1.53 1.58 -24.28
CA ASP A 153 -0.69 1.83 -23.11
C ASP A 153 0.59 0.99 -23.14
N PHE A 154 1.51 1.30 -22.23
CA PHE A 154 2.75 0.55 -22.02
C PHE A 154 2.87 0.15 -20.57
N CYS A 155 3.46 -1.03 -20.34
CA CYS A 155 3.88 -1.47 -19.02
C CYS A 155 5.40 -1.65 -18.99
N ILE A 156 6.07 -0.94 -18.10
CA ILE A 156 7.50 -1.14 -17.81
C ILE A 156 7.59 -2.02 -16.59
N VAL A 157 8.26 -3.16 -16.71
CA VAL A 157 8.47 -4.12 -15.62
C VAL A 157 9.94 -4.19 -15.30
N GLY A 158 10.30 -4.17 -14.03
CA GLY A 158 11.70 -4.30 -13.63
C GLY A 158 11.85 -4.65 -12.15
N TYR A 159 13.02 -5.13 -11.77
CA TYR A 159 13.37 -5.47 -10.38
C TYR A 159 14.18 -4.34 -9.77
N VAL A 160 13.86 -3.99 -8.53
CA VAL A 160 14.62 -3.01 -7.76
C VAL A 160 15.99 -3.61 -7.41
N LYS A 161 17.04 -2.77 -7.58
CA LYS A 161 18.43 -3.18 -7.32
C LYS A 161 18.77 -2.96 -5.85
#